data_8ae89669f1d6cf6e3b40e1873dceaf88
#
_entry.id   8ae89669f1d6cf6e3b40e1873dceaf88
#
_cell.length_a   1.000
_cell.length_b   1.000
_cell.length_c   1.000
_cell.angle_alpha   90.00
_cell.angle_beta   90.00
_cell.angle_gamma   90.00
#
_symmetry.space_group_name_H-M   'P 1'
#
loop_
_entity.id
_entity.type
_entity.pdbx_description
1 polymer ?
#
loop_
_entity_poly.entity_id
_entity_poly.type
_entity_poly.pdbx_seq_one_letter_code
_entity_poly.pdbx_strand_id
1 'polypeptide(L)'
;MGVDYIEYDDYTPDNETENNTTNTGLLPFSSYHSSLNHVLVAVNILISVIGLGGNSLVIWICGWKMKRTVITTWYISLAISDFLFCAFLPLEVFYMITSHWPFGLVLCKFTSSALFLNMYSCVFLLVLISADRCIMVSFPVWSHNHRTVQKALGVLVLMWVLSALLTLPSLIYRQTTVHGSVTQCHTSYMGHSRHKAVVLTRFICGFLIPFLIIVFCSSVLCVKLRSLTKKSTKPYKVMAALILSFFFCWVPYHSFVLLESDLMNHSLEVLQTGLKVGATLAAANSFISPALYVFIGNDFKKTLKRSLKSRIEEAMAEDFRTGGLNHSRSKSMEII
;
A
#
# COMPACT_ATOMS: atom_id res chain seq x y z
N MET A 1 -4.60 -9.20 7.42
CA MET A 1 -3.84 -9.95 6.42
C MET A 1 -3.88 -11.40 6.83
N GLY A 2 -4.69 -12.19 6.11
CA GLY A 2 -4.72 -13.62 6.33
C GLY A 2 -3.33 -14.16 6.00
N VAL A 3 -2.62 -14.60 7.03
CA VAL A 3 -1.41 -15.40 6.84
C VAL A 3 -1.81 -16.58 5.97
N ASP A 4 -1.06 -16.85 4.92
CA ASP A 4 -1.28 -17.99 4.06
C ASP A 4 -1.08 -19.25 4.91
N TYR A 5 -2.18 -19.76 5.53
CA TYR A 5 -2.16 -21.08 6.14
C TYR A 5 -2.08 -22.08 5.00
N ILE A 6 -0.93 -22.67 4.81
CA ILE A 6 -0.78 -23.85 3.96
C ILE A 6 -1.35 -24.98 4.79
N GLU A 7 -2.56 -25.44 4.46
CA GLU A 7 -3.10 -26.68 4.98
C GLU A 7 -2.29 -27.82 4.35
N TYR A 8 -1.34 -28.34 5.10
CA TYR A 8 -0.66 -29.59 4.79
C TYR A 8 -1.57 -30.74 5.23
N ASP A 9 -2.41 -31.24 4.33
CA ASP A 9 -2.98 -32.57 4.41
C ASP A 9 -1.82 -33.58 4.25
N ASP A 10 -1.19 -33.94 5.33
CA ASP A 10 -0.45 -35.16 5.61
C ASP A 10 0.66 -34.94 6.65
N TYR A 11 0.28 -34.68 7.88
CA TYR A 11 1.14 -35.00 9.01
C TYR A 11 0.26 -35.54 10.15
N THR A 12 0.03 -36.86 10.15
CA THR A 12 -0.41 -37.57 11.36
C THR A 12 0.79 -37.64 12.30
N PRO A 13 0.73 -37.01 13.49
CA PRO A 13 1.72 -37.28 14.52
C PRO A 13 1.41 -38.69 15.10
N ASP A 14 2.31 -39.61 14.90
CA ASP A 14 2.33 -40.87 15.65
C ASP A 14 2.31 -40.55 17.15
N ASN A 15 1.51 -41.37 17.84
CA ASN A 15 1.30 -41.41 19.27
C ASN A 15 2.55 -41.07 20.09
N GLU A 16 2.54 -39.91 20.76
CA GLU A 16 3.37 -39.72 21.94
C GLU A 16 2.50 -39.70 23.20
N THR A 17 2.80 -40.68 24.03
CA THR A 17 2.38 -40.94 25.38
C THR A 17 2.29 -39.69 26.25
N GLU A 18 1.14 -39.55 26.92
CA GLU A 18 0.97 -38.65 28.08
C GLU A 18 2.09 -38.89 29.10
N ASN A 19 2.96 -37.95 29.28
CA ASN A 19 3.73 -37.77 30.50
C ASN A 19 3.44 -36.43 31.14
N ASN A 20 2.67 -36.52 32.23
CA ASN A 20 2.50 -35.49 33.25
C ASN A 20 3.86 -34.93 33.69
N THR A 21 4.12 -33.64 33.36
CA THR A 21 5.14 -32.88 34.10
C THR A 21 4.72 -31.42 34.21
N THR A 22 4.29 -31.07 35.41
CA THR A 22 4.34 -29.79 36.14
C THR A 22 4.42 -28.45 35.34
N ASN A 23 3.35 -27.72 35.48
CA ASN A 23 3.26 -26.27 35.28
C ASN A 23 4.43 -25.47 35.84
N THR A 24 5.28 -24.90 34.98
CA THR A 24 6.03 -23.68 35.28
C THR A 24 6.54 -23.08 33.96
N GLY A 25 5.98 -21.99 33.45
CA GLY A 25 6.64 -21.16 32.44
C GLY A 25 5.83 -20.74 31.21
N LEU A 26 4.52 -21.06 31.09
CA LEU A 26 3.72 -20.78 29.86
C LEU A 26 3.05 -19.41 29.83
N LEU A 27 3.09 -18.61 30.89
CA LEU A 27 2.38 -17.32 30.99
C LEU A 27 3.03 -16.13 30.23
N PRO A 28 4.37 -15.99 30.09
CA PRO A 28 4.93 -14.82 29.39
C PRO A 28 4.75 -14.86 27.88
N PHE A 29 4.73 -16.04 27.26
CA PHE A 29 4.75 -16.19 25.80
C PHE A 29 3.39 -15.96 25.14
N SER A 30 2.31 -16.53 25.69
CA SER A 30 0.94 -16.31 25.24
C SER A 30 0.51 -14.83 25.36
N SER A 31 0.95 -14.15 26.43
CA SER A 31 0.73 -12.72 26.63
C SER A 31 1.44 -11.86 25.59
N TYR A 32 2.66 -12.23 25.18
CA TYR A 32 3.41 -11.51 24.16
C TYR A 32 2.72 -11.58 22.78
N HIS A 33 2.25 -12.73 22.34
CA HIS A 33 1.51 -12.87 21.08
C HIS A 33 0.21 -12.09 21.04
N SER A 34 -0.52 -12.09 22.15
CA SER A 34 -1.74 -11.27 22.28
C SER A 34 -1.42 -9.79 22.19
N SER A 35 -0.39 -9.32 22.89
CA SER A 35 0.03 -7.90 22.87
C SER A 35 0.49 -7.47 21.48
N LEU A 36 1.29 -8.28 20.79
CA LEU A 36 1.75 -7.99 19.44
C LEU A 36 0.58 -7.89 18.46
N ASN A 37 -0.39 -8.82 18.54
CA ASN A 37 -1.56 -8.77 17.66
C ASN A 37 -2.38 -7.48 17.86
N HIS A 38 -2.57 -7.01 19.10
CA HIS A 38 -3.25 -5.73 19.38
C HIS A 38 -2.48 -4.54 18.79
N VAL A 39 -1.14 -4.54 18.87
CA VAL A 39 -0.31 -3.49 18.26
C VAL A 39 -0.46 -3.50 16.74
N LEU A 40 -0.39 -4.68 16.09
CA LEU A 40 -0.57 -4.79 14.64
C LEU A 40 -1.97 -4.34 14.20
N VAL A 41 -3.02 -4.68 14.94
CA VAL A 41 -4.40 -4.21 14.71
C VAL A 41 -4.46 -2.68 14.77
N ALA A 42 -3.94 -2.08 15.84
CA ALA A 42 -3.94 -0.62 16.00
C ALA A 42 -3.17 0.08 14.85
N VAL A 43 -2.01 -0.46 14.46
CA VAL A 43 -1.23 0.07 13.34
C VAL A 43 -2.01 -0.03 12.03
N ASN A 44 -2.66 -1.17 11.73
CA ASN A 44 -3.45 -1.32 10.51
C ASN A 44 -4.68 -0.40 10.48
N ILE A 45 -5.32 -0.11 11.63
CA ILE A 45 -6.38 0.91 11.72
C ILE A 45 -5.84 2.29 11.36
N LEU A 46 -4.69 2.68 11.91
CA LEU A 46 -4.05 3.97 11.61
C LEU A 46 -3.67 4.07 10.12
N ILE A 47 -3.10 2.99 9.55
CA ILE A 47 -2.78 2.93 8.11
C ILE A 47 -4.04 3.13 7.27
N SER A 48 -5.15 2.46 7.62
CA SER A 48 -6.42 2.59 6.89
C SER A 48 -6.94 4.03 6.93
N VAL A 49 -7.04 4.64 8.11
CA VAL A 49 -7.58 6.00 8.28
C VAL A 49 -6.71 7.05 7.59
N ILE A 50 -5.40 7.03 7.87
CA ILE A 50 -4.46 8.00 7.30
C ILE A 50 -4.29 7.77 5.79
N GLY A 51 -4.26 6.50 5.35
CA GLY A 51 -4.14 6.13 3.95
C GLY A 51 -5.37 6.55 3.13
N LEU A 52 -6.58 6.30 3.61
CA LEU A 52 -7.80 6.75 2.95
C LEU A 52 -7.86 8.29 2.87
N GLY A 53 -7.66 8.98 3.99
CA GLY A 53 -7.70 10.44 4.03
C GLY A 53 -6.59 11.09 3.19
N GLY A 54 -5.35 10.61 3.34
CA GLY A 54 -4.19 11.15 2.63
C GLY A 54 -4.25 10.94 1.12
N ASN A 55 -4.60 9.72 0.67
CA ASN A 55 -4.71 9.43 -0.76
C ASN A 55 -5.90 10.14 -1.41
N SER A 56 -7.05 10.25 -0.72
CA SER A 56 -8.18 11.08 -1.16
C SER A 56 -7.75 12.53 -1.39
N LEU A 57 -6.96 13.09 -0.47
CA LEU A 57 -6.44 14.45 -0.59
C LEU A 57 -5.50 14.59 -1.80
N VAL A 58 -4.61 13.60 -2.04
CA VAL A 58 -3.73 13.61 -3.22
C VAL A 58 -4.54 13.54 -4.51
N ILE A 59 -5.54 12.66 -4.59
CA ILE A 59 -6.42 12.53 -5.75
C ILE A 59 -7.15 13.85 -6.00
N TRP A 60 -7.69 14.48 -4.97
CA TRP A 60 -8.39 15.76 -5.08
C TRP A 60 -7.46 16.89 -5.53
N ILE A 61 -6.30 17.08 -4.91
CA ILE A 61 -5.35 18.15 -5.25
C ILE A 61 -4.78 17.96 -6.67
N CYS A 62 -4.26 16.77 -6.97
CA CYS A 62 -3.64 16.52 -8.27
C CYS A 62 -4.66 16.39 -9.40
N GLY A 63 -5.89 15.93 -9.12
CA GLY A 63 -6.96 15.76 -10.10
C GLY A 63 -7.67 17.07 -10.49
N TRP A 64 -7.95 17.93 -9.50
CA TRP A 64 -8.79 19.13 -9.72
C TRP A 64 -8.09 20.47 -9.51
N LYS A 65 -7.02 20.52 -8.69
CA LYS A 65 -6.37 21.80 -8.33
C LYS A 65 -5.02 22.03 -9.02
N MET A 66 -4.40 20.99 -9.56
CA MET A 66 -3.14 21.07 -10.30
C MET A 66 -3.34 20.88 -11.80
N LYS A 67 -2.46 21.47 -12.61
CA LYS A 67 -2.43 21.22 -14.06
C LYS A 67 -2.09 19.76 -14.34
N ARG A 68 -2.79 19.14 -15.28
CA ARG A 68 -2.47 17.78 -15.75
C ARG A 68 -1.12 17.76 -16.44
N THR A 69 -0.20 17.01 -15.88
CA THR A 69 1.13 16.75 -16.41
C THR A 69 1.41 15.25 -16.32
N VAL A 70 2.42 14.76 -17.00
CA VAL A 70 2.83 13.36 -16.89
C VAL A 70 3.12 12.98 -15.43
N ILE A 71 3.74 13.86 -14.66
CA ILE A 71 4.06 13.62 -13.25
C ILE A 71 2.81 13.54 -12.37
N THR A 72 1.88 14.47 -12.53
CA THR A 72 0.61 14.45 -11.77
C THR A 72 -0.21 13.21 -12.12
N THR A 73 -0.12 12.72 -13.35
CA THR A 73 -0.75 11.46 -13.78
C THR A 73 -0.17 10.25 -13.02
N TRP A 74 1.14 10.19 -12.84
CA TRP A 74 1.79 9.13 -12.04
C TRP A 74 1.36 9.19 -10.57
N TYR A 75 1.33 10.39 -9.97
CA TYR A 75 0.96 10.56 -8.56
C TYR A 75 -0.51 10.25 -8.29
N ILE A 76 -1.42 10.63 -9.20
CA ILE A 76 -2.84 10.26 -9.09
C ILE A 76 -3.01 8.74 -9.15
N SER A 77 -2.32 8.08 -10.08
CA SER A 77 -2.40 6.62 -10.21
C SER A 77 -1.88 5.90 -8.98
N LEU A 78 -0.78 6.37 -8.39
CA LEU A 78 -0.24 5.83 -7.15
C LEU A 78 -1.24 6.01 -6.00
N ALA A 79 -1.83 7.20 -5.87
CA ALA A 79 -2.83 7.48 -4.84
C ALA A 79 -4.12 6.66 -5.02
N ILE A 80 -4.54 6.39 -6.27
CA ILE A 80 -5.69 5.51 -6.54
C ILE A 80 -5.39 4.07 -6.08
N SER A 81 -4.20 3.55 -6.37
CA SER A 81 -3.79 2.22 -5.92
C SER A 81 -3.79 2.11 -4.40
N ASP A 82 -3.15 3.06 -3.73
CA ASP A 82 -3.07 3.11 -2.27
C ASP A 82 -4.45 3.30 -1.62
N PHE A 83 -5.31 4.13 -2.19
CA PHE A 83 -6.68 4.33 -1.73
C PHE A 83 -7.51 3.04 -1.82
N LEU A 84 -7.46 2.35 -2.97
CA LEU A 84 -8.18 1.09 -3.16
C LEU A 84 -7.73 0.03 -2.15
N PHE A 85 -6.43 -0.11 -1.93
CA PHE A 85 -5.91 -1.02 -0.92
C PHE A 85 -6.39 -0.66 0.49
N CYS A 86 -6.28 0.61 0.88
CA CYS A 86 -6.71 1.09 2.20
C CYS A 86 -8.23 0.93 2.43
N ALA A 87 -9.05 0.92 1.35
CA ALA A 87 -10.49 0.69 1.44
C ALA A 87 -10.84 -0.76 1.83
N PHE A 88 -10.00 -1.74 1.46
CA PHE A 88 -10.17 -3.14 1.84
C PHE A 88 -9.55 -3.48 3.21
N LEU A 89 -8.60 -2.68 3.68
CA LEU A 89 -7.86 -2.95 4.92
C LEU A 89 -8.75 -3.10 6.17
N PRO A 90 -9.88 -2.39 6.35
CA PRO A 90 -10.79 -2.60 7.49
C PRO A 90 -11.34 -4.03 7.59
N LEU A 91 -11.56 -4.72 6.47
CA LEU A 91 -12.02 -6.11 6.45
C LEU A 91 -10.95 -7.06 7.01
N GLU A 92 -9.69 -6.80 6.67
CA GLU A 92 -8.55 -7.54 7.23
C GLU A 92 -8.36 -7.26 8.73
N VAL A 93 -8.54 -6.00 9.15
CA VAL A 93 -8.50 -5.63 10.56
C VAL A 93 -9.58 -6.37 11.35
N PHE A 94 -10.80 -6.44 10.82
CA PHE A 94 -11.87 -7.22 11.41
C PHE A 94 -11.49 -8.70 11.56
N TYR A 95 -10.92 -9.30 10.49
CA TYR A 95 -10.46 -10.69 10.52
C TYR A 95 -9.32 -10.91 11.51
N MET A 96 -8.39 -9.96 11.65
CA MET A 96 -7.31 -10.03 12.66
C MET A 96 -7.84 -10.02 14.10
N ILE A 97 -8.96 -9.31 14.37
CA ILE A 97 -9.57 -9.22 15.70
C ILE A 97 -10.38 -10.47 16.01
N THR A 98 -11.22 -10.92 15.08
CA THR A 98 -12.23 -11.96 15.32
C THR A 98 -11.77 -13.36 14.96
N SER A 99 -10.69 -13.50 14.16
CA SER A 99 -10.29 -14.76 13.53
C SER A 99 -11.41 -15.45 12.74
N HIS A 100 -12.48 -14.70 12.41
CA HIS A 100 -13.66 -15.15 11.69
C HIS A 100 -13.92 -14.27 10.47
N TRP A 101 -14.14 -14.88 9.29
CA TRP A 101 -14.40 -14.22 8.03
C TRP A 101 -15.87 -14.34 7.60
N PRO A 102 -16.75 -13.40 7.96
CA PRO A 102 -18.17 -13.48 7.62
C PRO A 102 -18.52 -12.94 6.21
N PHE A 103 -17.56 -12.38 5.49
CA PHE A 103 -17.81 -11.59 4.28
C PHE A 103 -17.90 -12.42 2.99
N GLY A 104 -17.80 -13.75 3.09
CA GLY A 104 -17.91 -14.67 1.96
C GLY A 104 -16.66 -14.73 1.07
N LEU A 105 -16.71 -15.63 0.08
CA LEU A 105 -15.57 -15.95 -0.79
C LEU A 105 -15.14 -14.78 -1.68
N VAL A 106 -16.08 -14.00 -2.20
CA VAL A 106 -15.80 -12.91 -3.15
C VAL A 106 -14.92 -11.85 -2.47
N LEU A 107 -15.32 -11.37 -1.29
CA LEU A 107 -14.53 -10.38 -0.55
C LEU A 107 -13.21 -10.97 -0.02
N CYS A 108 -13.16 -12.26 0.36
CA CYS A 108 -11.92 -12.95 0.72
C CYS A 108 -10.89 -12.88 -0.43
N LYS A 109 -11.32 -13.12 -1.67
CA LYS A 109 -10.47 -13.03 -2.86
C LYS A 109 -10.02 -11.60 -3.15
N PHE A 110 -10.94 -10.64 -3.16
CA PHE A 110 -10.62 -9.24 -3.47
C PHE A 110 -9.73 -8.58 -2.42
N THR A 111 -9.98 -8.82 -1.14
CA THR A 111 -9.18 -8.24 -0.05
C THR A 111 -7.73 -8.71 -0.12
N SER A 112 -7.51 -10.01 -0.29
CA SER A 112 -6.15 -10.55 -0.48
C SER A 112 -5.49 -10.03 -1.75
N SER A 113 -6.26 -9.93 -2.85
CA SER A 113 -5.74 -9.45 -4.13
C SER A 113 -5.40 -7.96 -4.10
N ALA A 114 -6.09 -7.16 -3.29
CA ALA A 114 -5.85 -5.73 -3.15
C ALA A 114 -4.41 -5.44 -2.68
N LEU A 115 -3.85 -6.24 -1.78
CA LEU A 115 -2.46 -6.12 -1.33
C LEU A 115 -1.48 -6.29 -2.48
N PHE A 116 -1.64 -7.36 -3.27
CA PHE A 116 -0.70 -7.66 -4.36
C PHE A 116 -0.90 -6.73 -5.55
N LEU A 117 -2.14 -6.33 -5.85
CA LEU A 117 -2.41 -5.31 -6.85
C LEU A 117 -1.74 -3.98 -6.49
N ASN A 118 -1.83 -3.57 -5.22
CA ASN A 118 -1.14 -2.40 -4.72
C ASN A 118 0.39 -2.55 -4.83
N MET A 119 0.95 -3.70 -4.44
CA MET A 119 2.38 -3.99 -4.59
C MET A 119 2.87 -3.77 -6.03
N TYR A 120 2.25 -4.47 -6.99
CA TYR A 120 2.67 -4.41 -8.39
C TYR A 120 2.45 -3.03 -9.00
N SER A 121 1.29 -2.41 -8.78
CA SER A 121 1.00 -1.08 -9.32
C SER A 121 1.94 -0.02 -8.74
N CYS A 122 2.23 -0.04 -7.44
CA CYS A 122 3.17 0.89 -6.83
C CYS A 122 4.58 0.72 -7.37
N VAL A 123 5.13 -0.51 -7.41
CA VAL A 123 6.51 -0.70 -7.88
C VAL A 123 6.65 -0.38 -9.36
N PHE A 124 5.69 -0.73 -10.21
CA PHE A 124 5.72 -0.39 -11.63
C PHE A 124 5.59 1.11 -11.87
N LEU A 125 4.78 1.81 -11.07
CA LEU A 125 4.73 3.27 -11.09
C LEU A 125 6.06 3.89 -10.68
N LEU A 126 6.75 3.35 -9.68
CA LEU A 126 8.10 3.81 -9.30
C LEU A 126 9.12 3.57 -10.41
N VAL A 127 9.02 2.44 -11.14
CA VAL A 127 9.81 2.19 -12.35
C VAL A 127 9.52 3.24 -13.41
N LEU A 128 8.24 3.53 -13.70
CA LEU A 128 7.84 4.54 -14.69
C LEU A 128 8.33 5.95 -14.31
N ILE A 129 8.20 6.34 -13.04
CA ILE A 129 8.69 7.62 -12.52
C ILE A 129 10.21 7.70 -12.67
N SER A 130 10.94 6.63 -12.33
CA SER A 130 12.41 6.59 -12.43
C SER A 130 12.88 6.66 -13.87
N ALA A 131 12.24 5.91 -14.77
CA ALA A 131 12.52 5.93 -16.20
C ALA A 131 12.17 7.29 -16.83
N ASP A 132 11.03 7.88 -16.52
CA ASP A 132 10.61 9.22 -16.96
C ASP A 132 11.66 10.28 -16.59
N ARG A 133 12.16 10.25 -15.37
CA ARG A 133 13.22 11.16 -14.91
C ARG A 133 14.56 10.91 -15.58
N CYS A 134 14.95 9.66 -15.76
CA CYS A 134 16.15 9.27 -16.46
C CYS A 134 16.13 9.76 -17.90
N ILE A 135 15.04 9.55 -18.63
CA ILE A 135 14.86 9.98 -20.02
C ILE A 135 14.88 11.51 -20.13
N MET A 136 14.21 12.23 -19.24
CA MET A 136 14.21 13.70 -19.25
C MET A 136 15.60 14.31 -19.10
N VAL A 137 16.49 13.67 -18.37
CA VAL A 137 17.85 14.18 -18.14
C VAL A 137 18.80 13.69 -19.22
N SER A 138 18.63 12.46 -19.72
CA SER A 138 19.51 11.88 -20.73
C SER A 138 19.20 12.36 -22.15
N PHE A 139 17.92 12.58 -22.47
CA PHE A 139 17.42 12.95 -23.79
C PHE A 139 16.45 14.13 -23.72
N PRO A 140 16.89 15.34 -23.31
CA PRO A 140 16.01 16.46 -23.02
C PRO A 140 15.20 16.95 -24.24
N VAL A 141 15.81 17.01 -25.44
CA VAL A 141 15.14 17.44 -26.69
C VAL A 141 14.08 16.43 -27.11
N TRP A 142 14.41 15.14 -27.10
CA TRP A 142 13.47 14.08 -27.43
C TRP A 142 12.30 14.07 -26.43
N SER A 143 12.60 14.17 -25.15
CA SER A 143 11.58 14.21 -24.09
C SER A 143 10.63 15.39 -24.24
N HIS A 144 11.13 16.58 -24.60
CA HIS A 144 10.29 17.75 -24.84
C HIS A 144 9.26 17.50 -25.95
N ASN A 145 9.65 16.85 -27.02
CA ASN A 145 8.80 16.63 -28.19
C ASN A 145 7.84 15.43 -28.05
N HIS A 146 8.22 14.40 -27.29
CA HIS A 146 7.49 13.12 -27.29
C HIS A 146 6.79 12.81 -25.98
N ARG A 147 7.09 13.51 -24.87
CA ARG A 147 6.53 13.27 -23.54
C ARG A 147 5.19 13.97 -23.38
N THR A 148 4.10 13.28 -23.75
CA THR A 148 2.74 13.78 -23.66
C THR A 148 1.93 13.03 -22.60
N VAL A 149 0.89 13.68 -22.05
CA VAL A 149 -0.04 13.05 -21.09
C VAL A 149 -0.77 11.87 -21.71
N GLN A 150 -1.13 11.94 -22.99
CA GLN A 150 -1.81 10.85 -23.70
C GLN A 150 -0.95 9.58 -23.77
N LYS A 151 0.33 9.70 -24.11
CA LYS A 151 1.26 8.56 -24.09
C LYS A 151 1.47 8.01 -22.69
N ALA A 152 1.56 8.88 -21.69
CA ALA A 152 1.64 8.47 -20.30
C ALA A 152 0.41 7.67 -19.86
N LEU A 153 -0.80 8.08 -20.25
CA LEU A 153 -2.03 7.33 -19.99
C LEU A 153 -2.03 5.96 -20.66
N GLY A 154 -1.55 5.85 -21.92
CA GLY A 154 -1.42 4.55 -22.59
C GLY A 154 -0.48 3.59 -21.86
N VAL A 155 0.69 4.08 -21.44
CA VAL A 155 1.64 3.30 -20.61
C VAL A 155 1.03 2.91 -19.28
N LEU A 156 0.24 3.80 -18.67
CA LEU A 156 -0.44 3.55 -17.41
C LEU A 156 -1.47 2.41 -17.53
N VAL A 157 -2.25 2.38 -18.60
CA VAL A 157 -3.20 1.29 -18.86
C VAL A 157 -2.47 -0.06 -18.96
N LEU A 158 -1.37 -0.11 -19.71
CA LEU A 158 -0.54 -1.32 -19.81
C LEU A 158 -0.01 -1.76 -18.44
N MET A 159 0.46 -0.82 -17.63
CA MET A 159 0.94 -1.08 -16.27
C MET A 159 -0.17 -1.68 -15.39
N TRP A 160 -1.40 -1.11 -15.42
CA TRP A 160 -2.53 -1.63 -14.65
C TRP A 160 -2.95 -3.03 -15.11
N VAL A 161 -2.98 -3.28 -16.41
CA VAL A 161 -3.25 -4.62 -16.97
C VAL A 161 -2.20 -5.63 -16.50
N LEU A 162 -0.91 -5.28 -16.58
CA LEU A 162 0.17 -6.15 -16.11
C LEU A 162 0.06 -6.42 -14.60
N SER A 163 -0.21 -5.39 -13.80
CA SER A 163 -0.41 -5.53 -12.35
C SER A 163 -1.59 -6.45 -12.03
N ALA A 164 -2.71 -6.33 -12.75
CA ALA A 164 -3.88 -7.19 -12.59
C ALA A 164 -3.56 -8.65 -12.96
N LEU A 165 -2.86 -8.89 -14.08
CA LEU A 165 -2.46 -10.24 -14.50
C LEU A 165 -1.55 -10.92 -13.47
N LEU A 166 -0.57 -10.20 -12.93
CA LEU A 166 0.34 -10.74 -11.90
C LEU A 166 -0.38 -10.95 -10.55
N THR A 167 -1.52 -10.31 -10.33
CA THR A 167 -2.35 -10.49 -9.14
C THR A 167 -3.29 -11.70 -9.26
N LEU A 168 -3.52 -12.25 -10.46
CA LEU A 168 -4.44 -13.39 -10.69
C LEU A 168 -4.20 -14.60 -9.76
N PRO A 169 -2.97 -15.01 -9.41
CA PRO A 169 -2.76 -16.12 -8.49
C PRO A 169 -3.47 -15.90 -7.13
N SER A 170 -3.52 -14.65 -6.63
CA SER A 170 -4.24 -14.34 -5.39
C SER A 170 -5.76 -14.52 -5.54
N LEU A 171 -6.33 -14.20 -6.69
CA LEU A 171 -7.75 -14.46 -6.98
C LEU A 171 -8.08 -15.95 -7.15
N ILE A 172 -7.16 -16.72 -7.73
CA ILE A 172 -7.38 -18.15 -8.05
C ILE A 172 -7.26 -18.99 -6.78
N TYR A 173 -6.18 -18.82 -6.01
CA TYR A 173 -5.83 -19.72 -4.90
C TYR A 173 -6.45 -19.32 -3.57
N ARG A 174 -7.09 -18.16 -3.45
CA ARG A 174 -7.74 -17.75 -2.21
C ARG A 174 -9.10 -18.43 -2.05
N GLN A 175 -9.35 -19.03 -0.89
CA GLN A 175 -10.54 -19.81 -0.56
C GLN A 175 -11.06 -19.50 0.84
N THR A 176 -12.31 -19.93 1.08
CA THR A 176 -12.91 -19.90 2.43
C THR A 176 -13.26 -21.31 2.84
N THR A 177 -12.86 -21.72 4.04
CA THR A 177 -13.26 -22.99 4.67
C THR A 177 -14.03 -22.71 5.95
N VAL A 178 -14.98 -23.58 6.26
CA VAL A 178 -15.81 -23.50 7.46
C VAL A 178 -15.38 -24.61 8.42
N HIS A 179 -14.92 -24.22 9.59
CA HIS A 179 -14.56 -25.13 10.68
C HIS A 179 -15.50 -24.89 11.87
N GLY A 180 -16.53 -25.72 12.02
CA GLY A 180 -17.58 -25.54 13.03
C GLY A 180 -18.33 -24.22 12.82
N SER A 181 -18.24 -23.28 13.76
CA SER A 181 -18.85 -21.96 13.69
C SER A 181 -17.96 -20.87 13.09
N VAL A 182 -16.70 -21.20 12.77
CA VAL A 182 -15.71 -20.21 12.29
C VAL A 182 -15.44 -20.42 10.81
N THR A 183 -15.55 -19.35 10.03
CA THR A 183 -15.11 -19.33 8.62
C THR A 183 -13.73 -18.71 8.54
N GLN A 184 -12.81 -19.37 7.85
CA GLN A 184 -11.45 -18.87 7.62
C GLN A 184 -11.28 -18.48 6.14
N CYS A 185 -10.55 -17.39 5.90
CA CYS A 185 -10.11 -16.95 4.58
C CYS A 185 -8.62 -17.24 4.46
N HIS A 186 -8.22 -18.22 3.64
CA HIS A 186 -6.85 -18.69 3.51
C HIS A 186 -6.46 -18.93 2.06
N THR A 187 -5.17 -19.20 1.79
CA THR A 187 -4.67 -19.53 0.46
C THR A 187 -4.39 -21.02 0.38
N SER A 188 -4.89 -21.68 -0.67
CA SER A 188 -4.65 -23.10 -0.95
C SER A 188 -4.00 -23.26 -2.32
N TYR A 189 -2.72 -23.58 -2.35
CA TYR A 189 -1.95 -23.67 -3.60
C TYR A 189 -2.03 -25.04 -4.28
N MET A 190 -2.71 -26.03 -3.70
CA MET A 190 -2.83 -27.41 -4.25
C MET A 190 -1.46 -28.04 -4.59
N GLY A 191 -0.43 -27.78 -3.79
CA GLY A 191 0.91 -28.36 -3.90
C GLY A 191 2.07 -27.39 -3.77
N HIS A 192 3.16 -27.88 -3.17
CA HIS A 192 4.37 -27.12 -2.86
C HIS A 192 5.02 -26.46 -4.09
N SER A 193 5.03 -27.14 -5.23
CA SER A 193 5.62 -26.60 -6.47
C SER A 193 4.89 -25.35 -6.97
N ARG A 194 3.54 -25.30 -6.88
CA ARG A 194 2.75 -24.12 -7.27
C ARG A 194 2.94 -22.96 -6.30
N HIS A 195 2.98 -23.24 -4.99
CA HIS A 195 3.31 -22.25 -3.96
C HIS A 195 4.66 -21.60 -4.27
N LYS A 196 5.71 -22.40 -4.45
CA LYS A 196 7.06 -21.91 -4.76
C LYS A 196 7.10 -21.08 -6.04
N ALA A 197 6.39 -21.50 -7.09
CA ALA A 197 6.30 -20.74 -8.35
C ALA A 197 5.64 -19.36 -8.15
N VAL A 198 4.55 -19.27 -7.40
CA VAL A 198 3.87 -18.00 -7.10
C VAL A 198 4.76 -17.08 -6.27
N VAL A 199 5.40 -17.60 -5.23
CA VAL A 199 6.33 -16.86 -4.36
C VAL A 199 7.49 -16.29 -5.17
N LEU A 200 8.14 -17.12 -5.99
CA LEU A 200 9.26 -16.69 -6.83
C LEU A 200 8.82 -15.65 -7.87
N THR A 201 7.66 -15.84 -8.50
CA THR A 201 7.12 -14.87 -9.46
C THR A 201 6.86 -13.52 -8.79
N ARG A 202 6.26 -13.52 -7.59
CA ARG A 202 6.04 -12.29 -6.81
C ARG A 202 7.35 -11.60 -6.47
N PHE A 203 8.34 -12.36 -6.01
CA PHE A 203 9.66 -11.80 -5.67
C PHE A 203 10.38 -11.26 -6.89
N ILE A 204 10.43 -12.01 -7.99
CA ILE A 204 11.17 -11.60 -9.20
C ILE A 204 10.47 -10.42 -9.87
N CYS A 205 9.16 -10.51 -10.15
CA CYS A 205 8.43 -9.48 -10.91
C CYS A 205 7.99 -8.29 -10.04
N GLY A 206 7.69 -8.50 -8.76
CA GLY A 206 7.23 -7.45 -7.85
C GLY A 206 8.34 -6.74 -7.07
N PHE A 207 9.55 -7.30 -7.06
CA PHE A 207 10.65 -6.76 -6.25
C PHE A 207 11.98 -6.69 -7.00
N LEU A 208 12.55 -7.83 -7.42
CA LEU A 208 13.93 -7.90 -7.93
C LEU A 208 14.12 -7.15 -9.27
N ILE A 209 13.33 -7.47 -10.30
CA ILE A 209 13.42 -6.80 -11.61
C ILE A 209 13.15 -5.31 -11.50
N PRO A 210 12.05 -4.84 -10.87
CA PRO A 210 11.83 -3.42 -10.62
C PRO A 210 12.99 -2.74 -9.89
N PHE A 211 13.53 -3.36 -8.85
CA PHE A 211 14.67 -2.84 -8.11
C PHE A 211 15.88 -2.58 -9.02
N LEU A 212 16.25 -3.55 -9.83
CA LEU A 212 17.40 -3.42 -10.75
C LEU A 212 17.18 -2.28 -11.76
N ILE A 213 15.97 -2.16 -12.33
CA ILE A 213 15.65 -1.06 -13.26
C ILE A 213 15.71 0.30 -12.56
N ILE A 214 15.16 0.41 -11.36
CA ILE A 214 15.17 1.64 -10.58
C ILE A 214 16.59 2.04 -10.20
N VAL A 215 17.42 1.09 -9.75
CA VAL A 215 18.83 1.34 -9.42
C VAL A 215 19.59 1.82 -10.65
N PHE A 216 19.41 1.19 -11.80
CA PHE A 216 20.02 1.62 -13.07
C PHE A 216 19.60 3.04 -13.44
N CYS A 217 18.30 3.34 -13.48
CA CYS A 217 17.79 4.68 -13.81
C CYS A 217 18.28 5.74 -12.82
N SER A 218 18.30 5.42 -11.53
CA SER A 218 18.78 6.33 -10.48
C SER A 218 20.27 6.59 -10.57
N SER A 219 21.09 5.59 -10.92
CA SER A 219 22.53 5.73 -11.13
C SER A 219 22.84 6.65 -12.31
N VAL A 220 22.18 6.45 -13.46
CA VAL A 220 22.30 7.33 -14.63
C VAL A 220 21.91 8.77 -14.27
N LEU A 221 20.80 8.92 -13.54
CA LEU A 221 20.32 10.22 -13.09
C LEU A 221 21.33 10.92 -12.18
N CYS A 222 21.90 10.22 -11.20
CA CYS A 222 22.92 10.76 -10.28
C CYS A 222 24.17 11.25 -11.04
N VAL A 223 24.67 10.45 -11.99
CA VAL A 223 25.84 10.82 -12.80
C VAL A 223 25.56 12.08 -13.62
N LYS A 224 24.41 12.13 -14.30
CA LYS A 224 24.03 13.28 -15.13
C LYS A 224 23.76 14.55 -14.31
N LEU A 225 23.16 14.43 -13.13
CA LEU A 225 22.89 15.58 -12.26
C LEU A 225 24.15 16.18 -11.64
N ARG A 226 25.17 15.37 -11.33
CA ARG A 226 26.47 15.86 -10.85
C ARG A 226 27.16 16.76 -11.87
N SER A 227 26.94 16.55 -13.17
CA SER A 227 27.47 17.37 -14.25
C SER A 227 26.70 18.68 -14.48
N LEU A 228 25.49 18.83 -13.89
CA LEU A 228 24.58 19.96 -14.10
C LEU A 228 24.55 20.87 -12.85
N THR A 229 25.39 21.87 -12.77
CA THR A 229 25.67 22.72 -11.60
C THR A 229 24.51 23.60 -11.09
N LYS A 230 23.33 23.65 -11.71
CA LYS A 230 22.26 24.64 -11.37
C LYS A 230 20.82 24.11 -11.32
N LYS A 231 20.51 22.80 -11.36
CA LYS A 231 19.13 22.34 -11.30
C LYS A 231 18.66 22.05 -9.88
N SER A 232 17.42 22.46 -9.55
CA SER A 232 16.77 22.14 -8.28
C SER A 232 16.68 20.63 -8.08
N THR A 233 17.24 20.10 -6.97
CA THR A 233 17.26 18.68 -6.63
C THR A 233 15.98 18.20 -5.92
N LYS A 234 15.02 19.11 -5.64
CA LYS A 234 13.82 18.83 -4.83
C LYS A 234 12.91 17.73 -5.40
N PRO A 235 12.58 17.68 -6.72
CA PRO A 235 11.74 16.60 -7.27
C PRO A 235 12.37 15.22 -7.13
N TYR A 236 13.69 15.16 -7.18
CA TYR A 236 14.44 13.89 -7.05
C TYR A 236 14.46 13.38 -5.61
N LYS A 237 14.37 14.27 -4.61
CA LYS A 237 14.27 13.89 -3.20
C LYS A 237 12.95 13.17 -2.91
N VAL A 238 11.82 13.65 -3.47
CA VAL A 238 10.51 12.98 -3.34
C VAL A 238 10.57 11.60 -3.96
N MET A 239 11.08 11.50 -5.18
CA MET A 239 11.22 10.22 -5.88
C MET A 239 12.10 9.24 -5.09
N ALA A 240 13.27 9.68 -4.63
CA ALA A 240 14.18 8.85 -3.84
C ALA A 240 13.52 8.38 -2.52
N ALA A 241 12.79 9.26 -1.85
CA ALA A 241 12.08 8.91 -0.62
C ALA A 241 10.98 7.87 -0.87
N LEU A 242 10.20 8.00 -1.96
CA LEU A 242 9.18 7.02 -2.36
C LEU A 242 9.81 5.64 -2.67
N ILE A 243 10.91 5.63 -3.40
CA ILE A 243 11.64 4.40 -3.74
C ILE A 243 12.15 3.71 -2.47
N LEU A 244 12.86 4.47 -1.62
CA LEU A 244 13.43 3.93 -0.39
C LEU A 244 12.35 3.43 0.56
N SER A 245 11.24 4.17 0.72
CA SER A 245 10.12 3.74 1.57
C SER A 245 9.49 2.46 1.05
N PHE A 246 9.28 2.33 -0.26
CA PHE A 246 8.73 1.11 -0.85
C PHE A 246 9.61 -0.12 -0.52
N PHE A 247 10.90 -0.06 -0.84
CA PHE A 247 11.77 -1.21 -0.61
C PHE A 247 11.92 -1.51 0.88
N PHE A 248 12.03 -0.50 1.74
CA PHE A 248 12.08 -0.69 3.19
C PHE A 248 10.84 -1.39 3.73
N CYS A 249 9.65 -1.01 3.24
CA CYS A 249 8.40 -1.61 3.68
C CYS A 249 8.20 -3.04 3.16
N TRP A 250 8.68 -3.37 1.96
CA TRP A 250 8.44 -4.67 1.32
C TRP A 250 9.51 -5.72 1.55
N VAL A 251 10.75 -5.34 1.92
CA VAL A 251 11.84 -6.28 2.22
C VAL A 251 11.44 -7.30 3.29
N PRO A 252 10.88 -6.92 4.46
CA PRO A 252 10.55 -7.89 5.49
C PRO A 252 9.52 -8.92 5.02
N TYR A 253 8.48 -8.47 4.30
CA TYR A 253 7.47 -9.37 3.74
C TYR A 253 8.08 -10.41 2.80
N HIS A 254 8.87 -9.97 1.81
CA HIS A 254 9.51 -10.87 0.85
C HIS A 254 10.51 -11.82 1.52
N SER A 255 11.22 -11.36 2.55
CA SER A 255 12.15 -12.19 3.29
C SER A 255 11.43 -13.36 3.99
N PHE A 256 10.33 -13.07 4.70
CA PHE A 256 9.57 -14.12 5.40
C PHE A 256 8.83 -15.06 4.46
N VAL A 257 8.28 -14.56 3.33
CA VAL A 257 7.65 -15.43 2.31
C VAL A 257 8.66 -16.35 1.64
N LEU A 258 9.89 -15.91 1.41
CA LEU A 258 10.97 -16.76 0.88
C LEU A 258 11.40 -17.81 1.91
N LEU A 259 11.51 -17.44 3.19
CA LEU A 259 11.82 -18.37 4.27
C LEU A 259 10.70 -19.40 4.46
N GLU A 260 9.44 -19.02 4.30
CA GLU A 260 8.30 -19.95 4.35
C GLU A 260 8.36 -21.01 3.25
N SER A 261 8.96 -20.71 2.11
CA SER A 261 9.16 -21.69 1.03
C SER A 261 10.14 -22.81 1.38
N ASP A 262 10.89 -22.69 2.49
CA ASP A 262 11.83 -23.69 3.04
C ASP A 262 11.50 -23.98 4.52
N LEU A 263 10.31 -24.56 4.73
CA LEU A 263 9.74 -24.85 6.05
C LEU A 263 10.55 -25.83 6.93
N MET A 264 11.45 -26.61 6.33
CA MET A 264 12.21 -27.65 7.05
C MET A 264 13.18 -27.07 8.10
N ASN A 265 13.55 -25.80 8.00
CA ASN A 265 14.61 -25.19 8.81
C ASN A 265 14.12 -24.10 9.78
N HIS A 266 12.81 -23.76 9.79
CA HIS A 266 12.31 -22.63 10.55
C HIS A 266 11.06 -23.00 11.38
N SER A 267 10.93 -22.41 12.58
CA SER A 267 9.72 -22.61 13.38
C SER A 267 8.52 -21.90 12.72
N LEU A 268 7.40 -22.62 12.58
CA LEU A 268 6.17 -22.13 11.97
C LEU A 268 5.68 -20.82 12.62
N GLU A 269 5.84 -20.72 13.92
CA GLU A 269 5.40 -19.56 14.71
C GLU A 269 6.19 -18.29 14.38
N VAL A 270 7.52 -18.39 14.24
CA VAL A 270 8.37 -17.25 13.83
C VAL A 270 8.01 -16.81 12.42
N LEU A 271 7.76 -17.74 11.51
CA LEU A 271 7.35 -17.42 10.14
C LEU A 271 6.01 -16.72 10.10
N GLN A 272 5.00 -17.24 10.79
CA GLN A 272 3.67 -16.63 10.84
C GLN A 272 3.69 -15.21 11.46
N THR A 273 4.44 -15.04 12.55
CA THR A 273 4.61 -13.72 13.18
C THR A 273 5.35 -12.77 12.26
N GLY A 274 6.43 -13.23 11.62
CA GLY A 274 7.19 -12.45 10.67
C GLY A 274 6.38 -12.02 9.44
N LEU A 275 5.53 -12.91 8.91
CA LEU A 275 4.61 -12.60 7.81
C LEU A 275 3.58 -11.54 8.22
N LYS A 276 2.99 -11.62 9.42
CA LYS A 276 2.04 -10.60 9.92
C LYS A 276 2.72 -9.23 10.04
N VAL A 277 3.91 -9.18 10.64
CA VAL A 277 4.70 -7.94 10.76
C VAL A 277 5.10 -7.41 9.38
N GLY A 278 5.64 -8.27 8.52
CA GLY A 278 6.06 -7.90 7.17
C GLY A 278 4.91 -7.37 6.33
N ALA A 279 3.74 -7.99 6.42
CA ALA A 279 2.54 -7.55 5.72
C ALA A 279 2.00 -6.21 6.25
N THR A 280 2.07 -5.96 7.58
CA THR A 280 1.71 -4.66 8.17
C THR A 280 2.69 -3.56 7.73
N LEU A 281 4.00 -3.86 7.67
CA LEU A 281 4.99 -2.92 7.15
C LEU A 281 4.76 -2.63 5.65
N ALA A 282 4.45 -3.66 4.85
CA ALA A 282 4.09 -3.46 3.45
C ALA A 282 2.87 -2.55 3.29
N ALA A 283 1.84 -2.76 4.12
CA ALA A 283 0.65 -1.90 4.16
C ALA A 283 0.99 -0.43 4.50
N ALA A 284 1.98 -0.19 5.37
CA ALA A 284 2.40 1.15 5.75
C ALA A 284 2.90 1.98 4.57
N ASN A 285 3.38 1.36 3.48
CA ASN A 285 3.74 2.06 2.25
C ASN A 285 2.60 2.96 1.73
N SER A 286 1.35 2.54 1.87
CA SER A 286 0.19 3.25 1.32
C SER A 286 -0.14 4.59 2.01
N PHE A 287 0.31 4.82 3.25
CA PHE A 287 0.16 6.14 3.88
C PHE A 287 1.43 6.99 3.78
N ILE A 288 2.60 6.38 3.54
CA ILE A 288 3.87 7.11 3.42
C ILE A 288 3.86 7.98 2.16
N SER A 289 3.31 7.49 1.05
CA SER A 289 3.24 8.23 -0.21
C SER A 289 2.60 9.62 -0.08
N PRO A 290 1.35 9.78 0.43
CA PRO A 290 0.76 11.09 0.63
C PRO A 290 1.53 11.97 1.64
N ALA A 291 2.09 11.38 2.68
CA ALA A 291 2.92 12.11 3.64
C ALA A 291 4.15 12.74 2.94
N LEU A 292 4.83 11.99 2.08
CA LEU A 292 5.99 12.49 1.33
C LEU A 292 5.63 13.65 0.39
N TYR A 293 4.45 13.61 -0.25
CA TYR A 293 3.99 14.73 -1.09
C TYR A 293 3.73 15.99 -0.28
N VAL A 294 3.13 15.86 0.90
CA VAL A 294 2.86 16.98 1.81
C VAL A 294 4.15 17.55 2.39
N PHE A 295 5.10 16.72 2.82
CA PHE A 295 6.31 17.20 3.49
C PHE A 295 7.40 17.66 2.54
N ILE A 296 7.61 16.99 1.42
CA ILE A 296 8.73 17.24 0.50
C ILE A 296 8.28 17.94 -0.79
N GLY A 297 7.02 17.73 -1.25
CA GLY A 297 6.47 18.25 -2.49
C GLY A 297 6.07 19.73 -2.38
N ASN A 298 6.96 20.66 -2.73
CA ASN A 298 6.68 22.10 -2.59
C ASN A 298 5.48 22.58 -3.39
N ASP A 299 5.27 22.10 -4.62
CA ASP A 299 4.16 22.52 -5.47
C ASP A 299 2.83 22.00 -4.94
N PHE A 300 2.82 20.76 -4.46
CA PHE A 300 1.69 20.16 -3.76
C PHE A 300 1.34 20.97 -2.50
N LYS A 301 2.35 21.24 -1.65
CA LYS A 301 2.19 22.00 -0.41
C LYS A 301 1.64 23.43 -0.65
N LYS A 302 2.13 24.12 -1.68
CA LYS A 302 1.64 25.45 -2.06
C LYS A 302 0.18 25.39 -2.51
N THR A 303 -0.15 24.42 -3.38
CA THR A 303 -1.52 24.24 -3.88
C THR A 303 -2.49 23.86 -2.77
N LEU A 304 -2.08 22.97 -1.86
CA LEU A 304 -2.85 22.59 -0.68
C LEU A 304 -3.15 23.80 0.21
N LYS A 305 -2.11 24.58 0.58
CA LYS A 305 -2.28 25.78 1.42
C LYS A 305 -3.22 26.80 0.78
N ARG A 306 -3.06 27.06 -0.53
CA ARG A 306 -3.93 27.99 -1.27
C ARG A 306 -5.38 27.49 -1.30
N SER A 307 -5.58 26.20 -1.53
CA SER A 307 -6.92 25.62 -1.60
C SER A 307 -7.62 25.61 -0.24
N LEU A 308 -6.91 25.31 0.85
CA LEU A 308 -7.45 25.39 2.21
C LEU A 308 -7.80 26.83 2.60
N LYS A 309 -6.91 27.78 2.30
CA LYS A 309 -7.17 29.21 2.57
C LYS A 309 -8.44 29.68 1.86
N SER A 310 -8.61 29.40 0.56
CA SER A 310 -9.81 29.72 -0.19
C SER A 310 -11.08 29.12 0.41
N ARG A 311 -11.03 27.85 0.85
CA ARG A 311 -12.17 27.19 1.47
C ARG A 311 -12.55 27.79 2.82
N ILE A 312 -11.55 28.15 3.64
CA ILE A 312 -11.79 28.83 4.93
C ILE A 312 -12.41 30.21 4.70
N GLU A 313 -11.90 30.97 3.74
CA GLU A 313 -12.44 32.28 3.38
C GLU A 313 -13.88 32.19 2.86
N GLU A 314 -14.20 31.17 2.03
CA GLU A 314 -15.58 30.91 1.57
C GLU A 314 -16.52 30.60 2.73
N ALA A 315 -16.10 29.66 3.62
CA ALA A 315 -16.90 29.27 4.79
C ALA A 315 -17.14 30.44 5.74
N MET A 316 -16.14 31.26 6.01
CA MET A 316 -16.29 32.48 6.84
C MET A 316 -17.23 33.49 6.18
N ALA A 317 -17.17 33.65 4.85
CA ALA A 317 -18.05 34.57 4.13
C ALA A 317 -19.53 34.10 4.15
N GLU A 318 -19.78 32.78 4.12
CA GLU A 318 -21.11 32.18 4.28
C GLU A 318 -21.67 32.40 5.68
N ASP A 319 -20.86 32.22 6.74
CA ASP A 319 -21.26 32.47 8.13
C ASP A 319 -21.65 33.95 8.34
N PHE A 320 -20.90 34.89 7.78
CA PHE A 320 -21.24 36.33 7.81
C PHE A 320 -22.56 36.63 7.10
N ARG A 321 -22.85 35.97 5.97
CA ARG A 321 -24.12 36.17 5.23
C ARG A 321 -25.31 35.60 6.00
N THR A 322 -25.18 34.40 6.56
CA THR A 322 -26.26 33.76 7.33
C THR A 322 -26.49 34.41 8.69
N GLY A 323 -25.45 34.87 9.38
CA GLY A 323 -25.54 35.64 10.61
C GLY A 323 -26.20 37.01 10.42
N GLY A 324 -25.89 37.69 9.32
CA GLY A 324 -26.51 38.96 8.94
C GLY A 324 -28.00 38.88 8.63
N LEU A 325 -28.43 37.76 7.99
CA LEU A 325 -29.84 37.50 7.67
C LEU A 325 -30.67 37.21 8.94
N ASN A 326 -30.12 36.50 9.90
CA ASN A 326 -30.78 36.18 11.17
C ASN A 326 -30.93 37.42 12.06
N HIS A 327 -29.95 38.32 12.06
CA HIS A 327 -30.02 39.55 12.84
C HIS A 327 -31.02 40.57 12.24
N SER A 328 -31.17 40.61 10.92
CA SER A 328 -32.17 41.42 10.21
C SER A 328 -33.61 40.93 10.47
N ARG A 329 -33.80 39.59 10.54
CA ARG A 329 -35.09 38.95 10.81
C ARG A 329 -35.57 39.11 12.26
N SER A 330 -34.63 39.10 13.22
CA SER A 330 -34.91 39.36 14.65
C SER A 330 -35.36 40.83 14.87
N LYS A 331 -34.73 41.82 14.22
CA LYS A 331 -35.13 43.22 14.32
C LYS A 331 -36.51 43.56 13.70
N SER A 332 -36.94 42.79 12.68
CA SER A 332 -38.28 42.98 12.08
C SER A 332 -39.42 42.39 12.92
N MET A 333 -39.15 41.53 13.89
CA MET A 333 -40.13 40.95 14.81
C MET A 333 -40.35 41.80 16.10
N GLU A 334 -39.46 42.75 16.40
CA GLU A 334 -39.58 43.63 17.55
C GLU A 334 -40.34 44.94 17.23
N ILE A 335 -40.84 45.17 16.00
CA ILE A 335 -41.51 46.38 15.55
C ILE A 335 -43.00 46.07 15.19
N ILE A 336 -43.58 44.98 15.61
CA ILE A 336 -45.00 44.68 15.59
C ILE A 336 -45.43 44.44 17.03
#